data_7a46f48c4f3fbf7d8732ba0762db8be9
#
_entry.id   7a46f48c4f3fbf7d8732ba0762db8be9
#
_cell.length_a   1.000
_cell.length_b   1.000
_cell.length_c   1.000
_cell.angle_alpha   90.00
_cell.angle_beta   90.00
_cell.angle_gamma   90.00
#
_symmetry.space_group_name_H-M   'P 1'
#
loop_
_entity.id
_entity.type
_entity.pdbx_description
1 polymer ?
#
loop_
_entity_poly.entity_id
_entity_poly.type
_entity_poly.pdbx_seq_one_letter_code
_entity_poly.pdbx_strand_id
1 'polypeptide(L)'
;MAVYSGMTREEIIVALENCIFGDYKFLYISPERLDTEIFRSKLRNMKVSMITVDESHCISQWGYDFRPAYLKIAEIRELLPDIPVLALTATATPEVVTDIQTKLNFKKDSQVFRMSFERKNLAYIVRPTENKQEELLHILNSVPGCAIVYTLSLIHISEPTRH
;
A
#
# COMPACT_ATOMS: atom_id res chain seq x y z
N MET A 1 16.70 6.13 2.35
CA MET A 1 16.14 7.30 3.06
C MET A 1 14.63 7.13 3.19
N ALA A 2 14.03 7.58 4.28
CA ALA A 2 12.57 7.60 4.43
C ALA A 2 12.13 8.96 4.96
N VAL A 3 11.01 9.49 4.42
CA VAL A 3 10.36 10.71 4.89
C VAL A 3 8.96 10.35 5.36
N TYR A 4 8.70 10.47 6.66
CA TYR A 4 7.46 10.00 7.30
C TYR A 4 6.77 11.09 8.13
N SER A 5 5.58 10.81 8.68
CA SER A 5 4.68 11.77 9.36
C SER A 5 5.27 12.14 10.71
N GLY A 6 6.14 12.12 11.29
CA GLY A 6 6.69 12.56 12.60
C GLY A 6 7.90 13.47 12.45
N MET A 7 8.42 13.61 11.24
CA MET A 7 9.60 14.45 11.00
C MET A 7 9.26 15.92 11.00
N THR A 8 10.14 16.70 11.61
CA THR A 8 10.11 18.16 11.53
C THR A 8 10.43 18.66 10.11
N ARG A 9 10.16 19.92 9.86
CA ARG A 9 10.46 20.54 8.55
C ARG A 9 11.95 20.49 8.23
N GLU A 10 12.78 20.75 9.22
CA GLU A 10 14.24 20.75 9.12
C GLU A 10 14.77 19.35 8.80
N GLU A 11 14.28 18.34 9.49
CA GLU A 11 14.65 16.94 9.23
C GLU A 11 14.26 16.49 7.81
N ILE A 12 13.10 16.94 7.32
CA ILE A 12 12.67 16.65 5.94
C ILE A 12 13.62 17.31 4.93
N ILE A 13 13.97 18.58 5.14
CA ILE A 13 14.91 19.30 4.26
C ILE A 13 16.23 18.56 4.19
N VAL A 14 16.81 18.23 5.35
CA VAL A 14 18.10 17.50 5.43
C VAL A 14 18.00 16.13 4.74
N ALA A 15 16.90 15.38 4.97
CA ALA A 15 16.70 14.09 4.34
C ALA A 15 16.63 14.19 2.80
N LEU A 16 15.93 15.20 2.27
CA LEU A 16 15.82 15.42 0.83
C LEU A 16 17.13 15.94 0.22
N GLU A 17 17.88 16.78 0.92
CA GLU A 17 19.22 17.23 0.50
C GLU A 17 20.21 16.07 0.45
N ASN A 18 20.16 15.19 1.43
CA ASN A 18 20.96 13.98 1.41
C ASN A 18 20.63 13.07 0.21
N CYS A 19 19.39 13.07 -0.29
CA CYS A 19 19.04 12.37 -1.52
C CYS A 19 19.58 13.04 -2.79
N ILE A 20 19.87 14.35 -2.75
CA ILE A 20 20.47 15.08 -3.88
C ILE A 20 22.00 14.89 -3.91
N PHE A 21 22.66 15.06 -2.75
CA PHE A 21 24.11 15.13 -2.64
C PHE A 21 24.76 13.84 -2.16
N GLY A 22 23.99 12.95 -1.53
CA GLY A 22 24.46 11.67 -1.01
C GLY A 22 24.22 10.50 -1.98
N ASP A 23 24.68 9.32 -1.58
CA ASP A 23 24.56 8.09 -2.38
C ASP A 23 23.38 7.22 -1.92
N TYR A 24 22.20 7.81 -1.74
CA TYR A 24 21.00 7.08 -1.39
C TYR A 24 20.35 6.45 -2.62
N LYS A 25 20.10 5.14 -2.56
CA LYS A 25 19.51 4.37 -3.66
C LYS A 25 17.98 4.38 -3.63
N PHE A 26 17.38 4.55 -2.45
CA PHE A 26 15.93 4.53 -2.26
C PHE A 26 15.48 5.71 -1.41
N LEU A 27 14.42 6.35 -1.87
CA LEU A 27 13.66 7.34 -1.09
C LEU A 27 12.23 6.82 -0.92
N TYR A 28 11.84 6.51 0.32
CA TYR A 28 10.47 6.19 0.70
C TYR A 28 9.76 7.45 1.16
N ILE A 29 8.64 7.75 0.55
CA ILE A 29 7.86 8.96 0.82
C ILE A 29 6.37 8.66 0.69
N SER A 30 5.55 9.23 1.57
CA SER A 30 4.10 9.08 1.48
C SER A 30 3.51 10.00 0.42
N PRO A 31 2.40 9.60 -0.25
CA PRO A 31 1.78 10.40 -1.30
C PRO A 31 1.36 11.81 -0.85
N GLU A 32 1.00 11.98 0.43
CA GLU A 32 0.62 13.27 1.02
C GLU A 32 1.76 14.30 1.00
N ARG A 33 3.01 13.84 0.94
CA ARG A 33 4.20 14.69 0.88
C ARG A 33 4.52 15.19 -0.52
N LEU A 34 4.02 14.54 -1.55
CA LEU A 34 4.33 14.85 -2.95
C LEU A 34 3.87 16.24 -3.37
N ASP A 35 2.84 16.77 -2.73
CA ASP A 35 2.29 18.10 -3.02
C ASP A 35 2.98 19.24 -2.27
N THR A 36 3.94 18.91 -1.39
CA THR A 36 4.65 19.94 -0.64
C THR A 36 5.65 20.68 -1.54
N GLU A 37 5.68 22.01 -1.42
CA GLU A 37 6.60 22.87 -2.18
C GLU A 37 8.06 22.47 -1.95
N ILE A 38 8.39 22.10 -0.70
CA ILE A 38 9.72 21.63 -0.32
C ILE A 38 10.12 20.41 -1.16
N PHE A 39 9.24 19.39 -1.21
CA PHE A 39 9.53 18.17 -1.97
C PHE A 39 9.67 18.47 -3.46
N ARG A 40 8.72 19.19 -4.06
CA ARG A 40 8.72 19.51 -5.50
C ARG A 40 9.96 20.31 -5.92
N SER A 41 10.40 21.26 -5.09
CA SER A 41 11.63 22.04 -5.36
C SER A 41 12.90 21.18 -5.34
N LYS A 42 12.99 20.27 -4.36
CA LYS A 42 14.16 19.36 -4.22
C LYS A 42 14.16 18.25 -5.27
N LEU A 43 12.98 17.72 -5.64
CA LEU A 43 12.84 16.66 -6.64
C LEU A 43 13.49 17.01 -7.98
N ARG A 44 13.39 18.26 -8.41
CA ARG A 44 13.99 18.74 -9.68
C ARG A 44 15.51 18.57 -9.74
N ASN A 45 16.15 18.50 -8.59
CA ASN A 45 17.61 18.33 -8.46
C ASN A 45 18.02 16.88 -8.15
N MET A 46 17.05 15.97 -7.99
CA MET A 46 17.33 14.55 -7.71
C MET A 46 17.55 13.78 -9.01
N LYS A 47 18.50 12.84 -8.96
CA LYS A 47 18.72 11.87 -10.06
C LYS A 47 17.79 10.68 -9.87
N VAL A 48 16.53 10.84 -10.24
CA VAL A 48 15.52 9.78 -10.14
C VAL A 48 15.68 8.83 -11.33
N SER A 49 15.78 7.52 -11.06
CA SER A 49 15.89 6.48 -12.10
C SER A 49 14.58 5.72 -12.31
N MET A 50 13.74 5.64 -11.28
CA MET A 50 12.46 4.92 -11.33
C MET A 50 11.53 5.46 -10.24
N ILE A 51 10.25 5.47 -10.52
CA ILE A 51 9.19 5.73 -9.54
C ILE A 51 8.46 4.42 -9.28
N THR A 52 8.41 3.98 -8.02
CA THR A 52 7.62 2.81 -7.61
C THR A 52 6.45 3.26 -6.77
N VAL A 53 5.26 2.84 -7.15
CA VAL A 53 4.00 3.12 -6.44
C VAL A 53 3.54 1.81 -5.81
N ASP A 54 3.70 1.70 -4.50
CA ASP A 54 3.16 0.59 -3.73
C ASP A 54 1.70 0.83 -3.38
N GLU A 55 0.94 -0.25 -3.13
CA GLU A 55 -0.51 -0.20 -2.89
C GLU A 55 -1.25 0.66 -3.93
N SER A 56 -0.86 0.53 -5.18
CA SER A 56 -1.34 1.39 -6.27
C SER A 56 -2.86 1.31 -6.49
N HIS A 57 -3.55 0.29 -5.96
CA HIS A 57 -5.01 0.21 -5.95
C HIS A 57 -5.67 1.38 -5.21
N CYS A 58 -4.96 2.05 -4.29
CA CYS A 58 -5.44 3.23 -3.58
C CYS A 58 -5.74 4.43 -4.50
N ILE A 59 -5.27 4.43 -5.75
CA ILE A 59 -5.59 5.48 -6.72
C ILE A 59 -7.00 5.34 -7.30
N SER A 60 -7.59 4.15 -7.22
CA SER A 60 -8.87 3.82 -7.81
C SER A 60 -10.03 3.99 -6.84
N GLN A 61 -11.09 4.67 -7.26
CA GLN A 61 -12.35 4.72 -6.52
C GLN A 61 -13.10 3.38 -6.49
N TRP A 62 -12.76 2.47 -7.38
CA TRP A 62 -13.25 1.10 -7.42
C TRP A 62 -12.43 0.17 -6.50
N GLY A 63 -11.35 0.68 -5.91
CA GLY A 63 -10.52 -0.03 -4.96
C GLY A 63 -11.09 0.04 -3.54
N TYR A 64 -10.64 -0.86 -2.70
CA TYR A 64 -11.09 -1.00 -1.30
C TYR A 64 -10.67 0.17 -0.38
N ASP A 65 -9.59 0.87 -0.74
CA ASP A 65 -8.96 1.92 0.08
C ASP A 65 -8.54 3.09 -0.80
N PHE A 66 -9.54 3.82 -1.33
CA PHE A 66 -9.25 5.00 -2.14
C PHE A 66 -8.63 6.12 -1.31
N ARG A 67 -7.46 6.60 -1.76
CA ARG A 67 -6.74 7.71 -1.14
C ARG A 67 -6.50 8.82 -2.14
N PRO A 68 -7.16 9.98 -1.99
CA PRO A 68 -7.01 11.11 -2.92
C PRO A 68 -5.55 11.57 -3.12
N ALA A 69 -4.70 11.42 -2.11
CA ALA A 69 -3.28 11.77 -2.21
C ALA A 69 -2.53 10.98 -3.30
N TYR A 70 -2.98 9.76 -3.65
CA TYR A 70 -2.37 8.98 -4.73
C TYR A 70 -2.54 9.64 -6.11
N LEU A 71 -3.55 10.47 -6.31
CA LEU A 71 -3.71 11.24 -7.56
C LEU A 71 -2.57 12.22 -7.79
N LYS A 72 -1.91 12.68 -6.72
CA LYS A 72 -0.73 13.56 -6.79
C LYS A 72 0.49 12.90 -7.42
N ILE A 73 0.53 11.57 -7.45
CA ILE A 73 1.61 10.82 -8.11
C ILE A 73 1.63 11.11 -9.62
N ALA A 74 0.46 11.29 -10.23
CA ALA A 74 0.37 11.67 -11.65
C ALA A 74 1.05 13.02 -11.95
N GLU A 75 0.90 14.00 -11.04
CA GLU A 75 1.55 15.30 -11.18
C GLU A 75 3.09 15.20 -11.07
N ILE A 76 3.60 14.26 -10.26
CA ILE A 76 5.05 14.00 -10.21
C ILE A 76 5.56 13.44 -11.54
N ARG A 77 4.77 12.63 -12.24
CA ARG A 77 5.13 12.13 -13.58
C ARG A 77 5.25 13.26 -14.61
N GLU A 78 4.45 14.31 -14.50
CA GLU A 78 4.57 15.49 -15.36
C GLU A 78 5.90 16.23 -15.17
N LEU A 79 6.42 16.21 -13.92
CA LEU A 79 7.75 16.77 -13.62
C LEU A 79 8.88 15.85 -14.09
N LEU A 80 8.63 14.56 -14.24
CA LEU A 80 9.60 13.51 -14.57
C LEU A 80 9.06 12.60 -15.70
N PRO A 81 8.82 13.12 -16.92
CA PRO A 81 8.07 12.40 -17.97
C PRO A 81 8.81 11.18 -18.52
N ASP A 82 10.13 11.18 -18.48
CA ASP A 82 10.96 10.12 -19.04
C ASP A 82 11.27 9.00 -18.05
N ILE A 83 10.93 9.19 -16.78
CA ILE A 83 11.24 8.23 -15.73
C ILE A 83 10.23 7.07 -15.76
N PRO A 84 10.70 5.81 -15.80
CA PRO A 84 9.82 4.66 -15.75
C PRO A 84 9.06 4.57 -14.43
N VAL A 85 7.81 4.10 -14.50
CA VAL A 85 6.95 3.91 -13.34
C VAL A 85 6.58 2.45 -13.20
N LEU A 86 6.74 1.93 -12.00
CA LEU A 86 6.30 0.61 -11.58
C LEU A 86 5.17 0.75 -10.55
N ALA A 87 3.99 0.25 -10.88
CA ALA A 87 2.85 0.20 -9.95
C ALA A 87 2.69 -1.23 -9.42
N LEU A 88 2.65 -1.36 -8.11
CA LEU A 88 2.52 -2.63 -7.39
C LEU A 88 1.22 -2.66 -6.60
N THR A 89 0.54 -3.80 -6.65
CA THR A 89 -0.62 -4.07 -5.80
C THR A 89 -0.88 -5.57 -5.72
N ALA A 90 -1.37 -6.03 -4.58
CA ALA A 90 -1.77 -7.43 -4.38
C ALA A 90 -3.26 -7.67 -4.70
N THR A 91 -4.08 -6.63 -4.85
CA THR A 91 -5.54 -6.72 -4.80
C THR A 91 -6.23 -5.90 -5.90
N ALA A 92 -5.82 -6.07 -7.16
CA ALA A 92 -6.41 -5.32 -8.26
C ALA A 92 -7.35 -6.19 -9.12
N THR A 93 -8.60 -5.76 -9.24
CA THR A 93 -9.52 -6.26 -10.27
C THR A 93 -9.15 -5.70 -11.64
N PRO A 94 -9.68 -6.23 -12.76
CA PRO A 94 -9.42 -5.67 -14.09
C PRO A 94 -9.75 -4.18 -14.21
N GLU A 95 -10.82 -3.73 -13.59
CA GLU A 95 -11.26 -2.33 -13.57
C GLU A 95 -10.25 -1.46 -12.81
N VAL A 96 -9.76 -1.93 -11.67
CA VAL A 96 -8.73 -1.25 -10.88
C VAL A 96 -7.42 -1.14 -11.65
N VAL A 97 -7.02 -2.19 -12.38
CA VAL A 97 -5.82 -2.14 -13.25
C VAL A 97 -5.95 -1.06 -14.32
N THR A 98 -7.12 -0.98 -14.98
CA THR A 98 -7.39 0.05 -15.99
C THR A 98 -7.32 1.46 -15.39
N ASP A 99 -7.88 1.63 -14.18
CA ASP A 99 -7.83 2.89 -13.45
C ASP A 99 -6.39 3.29 -13.10
N ILE A 100 -5.59 2.35 -12.58
CA ILE A 100 -4.17 2.58 -12.27
C ILE A 100 -3.42 3.06 -13.52
N GLN A 101 -3.58 2.36 -14.64
CA GLN A 101 -2.91 2.73 -15.89
C GLN A 101 -3.33 4.11 -16.38
N THR A 102 -4.62 4.41 -16.31
CA THR A 102 -5.18 5.70 -16.76
C THR A 102 -4.73 6.84 -15.85
N LYS A 103 -4.91 6.70 -14.55
CA LYS A 103 -4.65 7.76 -13.57
C LYS A 103 -3.17 8.02 -13.33
N LEU A 104 -2.32 7.02 -13.54
CA LEU A 104 -0.86 7.19 -13.51
C LEU A 104 -0.28 7.49 -14.90
N ASN A 105 -1.09 7.79 -15.90
CA ASN A 105 -0.65 8.13 -17.26
C ASN A 105 0.35 7.11 -17.85
N PHE A 106 0.05 5.82 -17.75
CA PHE A 106 0.90 4.78 -18.35
C PHE A 106 0.88 4.88 -19.88
N LYS A 107 2.00 4.62 -20.51
CA LYS A 107 2.11 4.57 -21.98
C LYS A 107 1.32 3.37 -22.53
N LYS A 108 0.89 3.44 -23.80
CA LYS A 108 0.09 2.39 -24.44
C LYS A 108 0.81 1.03 -24.53
N ASP A 109 2.12 1.03 -24.54
CA ASP A 109 3.00 -0.13 -24.59
C ASP A 109 3.38 -0.65 -23.19
N SER A 110 2.77 -0.11 -22.13
CA SER A 110 3.01 -0.58 -20.77
C SER A 110 2.57 -2.04 -20.59
N GLN A 111 3.34 -2.79 -19.81
CA GLN A 111 3.08 -4.20 -19.55
C GLN A 111 2.37 -4.39 -18.21
N VAL A 112 1.47 -5.36 -18.16
CA VAL A 112 0.80 -5.79 -16.93
C VAL A 112 1.21 -7.21 -16.61
N PHE A 113 1.89 -7.39 -15.49
CA PHE A 113 2.29 -8.71 -14.99
C PHE A 113 1.27 -9.17 -13.95
N ARG A 114 0.68 -10.33 -14.16
CA ARG A 114 -0.28 -10.94 -13.23
C ARG A 114 0.22 -12.28 -12.76
N MET A 115 0.09 -12.51 -11.47
CA MET A 115 0.29 -13.83 -10.87
C MET A 115 -1.03 -14.34 -10.29
N SER A 116 -1.15 -15.65 -10.17
CA SER A 116 -2.28 -16.25 -9.48
C SER A 116 -2.30 -15.86 -8.01
N PHE A 117 -3.49 -15.60 -7.46
CA PHE A 117 -3.71 -15.39 -6.03
C PHE A 117 -3.71 -16.70 -5.24
N GLU A 118 -3.69 -17.84 -5.93
CA GLU A 118 -3.66 -19.16 -5.30
C GLU A 118 -2.38 -19.32 -4.46
N ARG A 119 -2.60 -19.55 -3.19
CA ARG A 119 -1.52 -19.87 -2.24
C ARG A 119 -1.63 -21.31 -1.81
N LYS A 120 -0.77 -22.16 -2.32
CA LYS A 120 -0.76 -23.60 -2.03
C LYS A 120 -0.60 -23.96 -0.54
N ASN A 121 -0.11 -23.03 0.25
CA ASN A 121 0.08 -23.17 1.70
C ASN A 121 -1.07 -22.60 2.53
N LEU A 122 -2.16 -22.12 1.92
CA LEU A 122 -3.34 -21.60 2.59
C LEU A 122 -4.56 -22.43 2.22
N ALA A 123 -5.30 -22.89 3.23
CA ALA A 123 -6.57 -23.56 3.07
C ALA A 123 -7.70 -22.64 3.54
N TYR A 124 -8.69 -22.43 2.69
CA TYR A 124 -9.93 -21.73 3.04
C TYR A 124 -10.98 -22.77 3.42
N ILE A 125 -11.34 -22.80 4.70
CA ILE A 125 -12.25 -23.79 5.24
C ILE A 125 -13.48 -23.07 5.81
N VAL A 126 -14.68 -23.45 5.35
CA VAL A 126 -15.95 -22.99 5.89
C VAL A 126 -16.57 -24.15 6.66
N ARG A 127 -16.85 -23.92 7.94
CA ARG A 127 -17.51 -24.91 8.81
C ARG A 127 -18.83 -24.36 9.29
N PRO A 128 -19.96 -24.94 8.90
CA PRO A 128 -21.25 -24.60 9.49
C PRO A 128 -21.27 -25.08 10.95
N THR A 129 -21.65 -24.21 11.86
CA THR A 129 -21.79 -24.57 13.29
C THR A 129 -22.86 -23.69 13.93
N GLU A 130 -23.57 -24.26 14.89
CA GLU A 130 -24.51 -23.55 15.74
C GLU A 130 -23.82 -22.90 16.95
N ASN A 131 -22.67 -23.46 17.38
CA ASN A 131 -21.87 -22.95 18.50
C ASN A 131 -20.48 -22.53 18.03
N LYS A 132 -20.37 -21.25 17.62
CA LYS A 132 -19.12 -20.67 17.10
C LYS A 132 -18.00 -20.63 18.13
N GLN A 133 -18.33 -20.45 19.41
CA GLN A 133 -17.32 -20.37 20.47
C GLN A 133 -16.66 -21.72 20.72
N GLU A 134 -17.44 -22.77 20.79
CA GLU A 134 -16.94 -24.13 21.00
C GLU A 134 -16.07 -24.59 19.82
N GLU A 135 -16.56 -24.33 18.58
CA GLU A 135 -15.79 -24.66 17.36
C GLU A 135 -14.49 -23.87 17.30
N LEU A 136 -14.48 -22.58 17.66
CA LEU A 136 -13.27 -21.79 17.74
C LEU A 136 -12.28 -22.35 18.73
N LEU A 137 -12.72 -22.68 19.94
CA LEU A 137 -11.87 -23.29 20.97
C LEU A 137 -11.29 -24.63 20.51
N HIS A 138 -12.11 -25.45 19.85
CA HIS A 138 -11.67 -26.71 19.27
C HIS A 138 -10.55 -26.50 18.23
N ILE A 139 -10.72 -25.53 17.32
CA ILE A 139 -9.70 -25.19 16.31
C ILE A 139 -8.42 -24.70 16.96
N LEU A 140 -8.51 -23.75 17.90
CA LEU A 140 -7.34 -23.19 18.59
C LEU A 140 -6.55 -24.23 19.39
N ASN A 141 -7.23 -25.20 19.97
CA ASN A 141 -6.59 -26.31 20.70
C ASN A 141 -5.99 -27.36 19.76
N SER A 142 -6.53 -27.50 18.55
CA SER A 142 -6.10 -28.55 17.61
C SER A 142 -4.98 -28.11 16.68
N VAL A 143 -4.83 -26.81 16.44
CA VAL A 143 -3.85 -26.25 15.50
C VAL A 143 -2.81 -25.46 16.28
N PRO A 144 -1.56 -25.96 16.41
CA PRO A 144 -0.52 -25.23 17.10
C PRO A 144 -0.08 -24.02 16.27
N GLY A 145 0.25 -22.93 16.97
CA GLY A 145 0.81 -21.71 16.36
C GLY A 145 0.06 -20.45 16.74
N CYS A 146 0.34 -19.35 16.03
CA CYS A 146 -0.33 -18.09 16.23
C CYS A 146 -1.67 -18.07 15.48
N ALA A 147 -2.71 -17.52 16.10
CA ALA A 147 -4.02 -17.36 15.50
C ALA A 147 -4.48 -15.91 15.59
N ILE A 148 -5.23 -15.45 14.57
CA ILE A 148 -5.91 -14.15 14.56
C ILE A 148 -7.39 -14.44 14.38
N VAL A 149 -8.22 -13.92 15.29
CA VAL A 149 -9.68 -14.09 15.26
C VAL A 149 -10.33 -12.77 14.90
N TYR A 150 -11.09 -12.74 13.81
CA TYR A 150 -11.87 -11.59 13.40
C TYR A 150 -13.37 -11.82 13.71
N THR A 151 -14.01 -10.84 14.33
CA THR A 151 -15.45 -10.84 14.58
C THR A 151 -16.10 -9.62 13.93
N LEU A 152 -17.31 -9.80 13.38
CA LEU A 152 -18.06 -8.73 12.72
C LEU A 152 -18.59 -7.65 13.69
N SER A 153 -18.74 -7.99 14.96
CA SER A 153 -19.30 -7.07 15.97
C SER A 153 -18.80 -7.42 17.37
N LEU A 154 -18.61 -6.40 18.20
CA LEU A 154 -18.24 -6.55 19.59
C LEU A 154 -19.29 -7.28 20.43
N ILE A 155 -20.55 -7.31 20.02
CA ILE A 155 -21.60 -8.06 20.71
C ILE A 155 -21.41 -9.59 20.64
N HIS A 156 -20.52 -10.06 19.77
CA HIS A 156 -20.15 -11.48 19.67
C HIS A 156 -18.92 -11.85 20.49
N ILE A 157 -18.31 -10.86 21.16
CA ILE A 157 -17.24 -11.07 22.13
C ILE A 157 -17.95 -11.20 23.47
N SER A 158 -18.00 -12.42 24.01
CA SER A 158 -18.47 -12.62 25.37
C SER A 158 -17.58 -11.83 26.33
N GLU A 159 -18.17 -10.95 27.14
CA GLU A 159 -17.45 -10.34 28.26
C GLU A 159 -16.90 -11.47 29.15
N PRO A 160 -15.61 -11.39 29.57
CA PRO A 160 -15.13 -12.32 30.54
C PRO A 160 -15.97 -12.14 31.81
N THR A 161 -16.79 -13.13 32.12
CA THR A 161 -17.49 -13.16 33.39
C THR A 161 -16.44 -13.14 34.49
N ARG A 162 -16.31 -12.01 35.18
CA ARG A 162 -15.55 -11.93 36.42
C ARG A 162 -16.26 -12.83 37.44
N HIS A 163 -15.62 -13.95 37.77
CA HIS A 163 -15.86 -14.67 38.99
C HIS A 163 -14.98 -14.11 40.09
#